data_cacfe7b2e62ce9d1d9ecf2ba958aa18b
#
_entry.id   cacfe7b2e62ce9d1d9ecf2ba958aa18b
#
_cell.length_a   1.000
_cell.length_b   1.000
_cell.length_c   1.000
_cell.angle_alpha   90.00
_cell.angle_beta   90.00
_cell.angle_gamma   90.00
#
_symmetry.space_group_name_H-M   'P 1'
#
loop_
_entity.id
_entity.type
_entity.pdbx_description
1 polymer ?
#
loop_
_entity_poly.entity_id
_entity_poly.type
_entity_poly.pdbx_seq_one_letter_code
_entity_poly.pdbx_strand_id
1 'polypeptide(L)'
;MTTEIIKEIKMTERTAEEKLKAAHQEAKDLLLRAEEEAAKVIKAAEDQEFLKSKQQLDAAEKEAYQEADSKRKQNSEKCQELKRKAAEKMEDAVNLVMERIVRINGNS
;
A
#
# COMPACT_ATOMS: atom_id res chain seq x y z
N MET A 1 45.93 49.76 43.27
CA MET A 1 46.42 48.42 42.85
C MET A 1 45.48 47.29 43.28
N THR A 2 45.13 47.18 44.52
CA THR A 2 44.26 46.13 45.05
C THR A 2 42.82 46.21 44.46
N THR A 3 42.33 47.41 44.27
CA THR A 3 40.96 47.67 43.65
C THR A 3 40.91 47.31 42.19
N GLU A 4 41.98 47.46 41.43
CA GLU A 4 42.10 47.10 40.05
C GLU A 4 42.10 45.58 39.87
N ILE A 5 42.81 44.85 40.71
CA ILE A 5 42.88 43.41 40.74
C ILE A 5 41.46 42.81 41.01
N ILE A 6 40.76 43.40 41.99
CA ILE A 6 39.37 42.99 42.31
C ILE A 6 38.45 43.25 41.17
N LYS A 7 38.53 44.34 40.43
CA LYS A 7 37.78 44.64 39.24
C LYS A 7 38.05 43.64 38.13
N GLU A 8 39.33 43.33 37.91
CA GLU A 8 39.70 42.30 36.89
C GLU A 8 39.13 40.94 37.22
N ILE A 9 39.17 40.51 38.47
CA ILE A 9 38.56 39.24 38.90
C ILE A 9 37.08 39.24 38.67
N LYS A 10 36.40 40.32 39.07
CA LYS A 10 34.95 40.46 38.86
C LYS A 10 34.56 40.45 37.37
N MET A 11 35.34 41.12 36.53
CA MET A 11 35.14 41.08 35.08
C MET A 11 35.34 39.70 34.49
N THR A 12 36.37 39.00 34.94
CA THR A 12 36.67 37.62 34.52
C THR A 12 35.55 36.66 34.92
N GLU A 13 35.07 36.78 36.17
CA GLU A 13 33.92 35.99 36.67
C GLU A 13 32.65 36.25 35.86
N ARG A 14 32.38 37.53 35.59
CA ARG A 14 31.22 37.90 34.78
C ARG A 14 31.31 37.34 33.36
N THR A 15 32.48 37.43 32.74
CA THR A 15 32.71 36.87 31.40
C THR A 15 32.55 35.35 31.41
N ALA A 16 33.07 34.68 32.44
CA ALA A 16 32.92 33.24 32.61
C ALA A 16 31.44 32.82 32.77
N GLU A 17 30.65 33.56 33.57
CA GLU A 17 29.22 33.35 33.75
C GLU A 17 28.46 33.55 32.45
N GLU A 18 28.78 34.62 31.70
CA GLU A 18 28.16 34.89 30.39
C GLU A 18 28.43 33.77 29.37
N LYS A 19 29.68 33.29 29.34
CA LYS A 19 30.06 32.15 28.47
C LYS A 19 29.35 30.88 28.86
N LEU A 20 29.22 30.60 30.14
CA LEU A 20 28.49 29.42 30.62
C LEU A 20 27.01 29.52 30.26
N LYS A 21 26.41 30.69 30.44
CA LYS A 21 25.04 30.97 30.10
C LYS A 21 24.79 30.82 28.61
N ALA A 22 25.67 31.35 27.79
CA ALA A 22 25.60 31.21 26.33
C ALA A 22 25.74 29.76 25.89
N ALA A 23 26.65 29.01 26.50
CA ALA A 23 26.84 27.58 26.22
C ALA A 23 25.60 26.77 26.57
N HIS A 24 24.96 27.05 27.69
CA HIS A 24 23.67 26.39 28.05
C HIS A 24 22.56 26.73 27.08
N GLN A 25 22.48 27.99 26.64
CA GLN A 25 21.49 28.40 25.68
C GLN A 25 21.71 27.74 24.30
N GLU A 26 22.97 27.68 23.87
CA GLU A 26 23.35 27.00 22.63
C GLU A 26 23.00 25.50 22.67
N ALA A 27 23.27 24.85 23.81
CA ALA A 27 22.91 23.45 24.01
C ALA A 27 21.38 23.22 23.93
N LYS A 28 20.60 24.09 24.55
CA LYS A 28 19.14 24.05 24.47
C LYS A 28 18.63 24.23 23.05
N ASP A 29 19.17 25.22 22.34
CA ASP A 29 18.80 25.51 20.96
C ASP A 29 19.17 24.36 20.03
N LEU A 30 20.32 23.72 20.27
CA LEU A 30 20.74 22.54 19.50
C LEU A 30 19.79 21.36 19.70
N LEU A 31 19.43 21.09 20.96
CA LEU A 31 18.45 20.03 21.28
C LEU A 31 17.10 20.30 20.65
N LEU A 32 16.64 21.54 20.73
CA LEU A 32 15.36 21.93 20.13
C LEU A 32 15.35 21.72 18.62
N ARG A 33 16.42 22.16 17.96
CA ARG A 33 16.58 21.96 16.51
C ARG A 33 16.65 20.49 16.12
N ALA A 34 17.38 19.70 16.92
CA ALA A 34 17.47 18.25 16.70
C ALA A 34 16.10 17.57 16.83
N GLU A 35 15.29 17.95 17.83
CA GLU A 35 13.95 17.44 18.02
C GLU A 35 13.02 17.85 16.85
N GLU A 36 13.11 19.10 16.40
CA GLU A 36 12.33 19.57 15.26
C GLU A 36 12.71 18.85 13.97
N GLU A 37 13.99 18.64 13.72
CA GLU A 37 14.45 17.89 12.56
C GLU A 37 14.03 16.43 12.62
N ALA A 38 14.13 15.80 13.78
CA ALA A 38 13.66 14.43 13.98
C ALA A 38 12.16 14.30 13.71
N ALA A 39 11.37 15.25 14.19
CA ALA A 39 9.93 15.27 13.93
C ALA A 39 9.62 15.42 12.44
N LYS A 40 10.35 16.26 11.72
CA LYS A 40 10.23 16.43 10.27
C LYS A 40 10.59 15.16 9.51
N VAL A 41 11.65 14.49 9.89
CA VAL A 41 12.09 13.23 9.28
C VAL A 41 11.03 12.14 9.46
N ILE A 42 10.51 12.01 10.68
CA ILE A 42 9.46 11.04 11.00
C ILE A 42 8.20 11.32 10.18
N LYS A 43 7.77 12.58 10.13
CA LYS A 43 6.58 12.98 9.37
C LYS A 43 6.75 12.73 7.88
N ALA A 44 7.90 13.07 7.32
CA ALA A 44 8.20 12.82 5.91
C ALA A 44 8.18 11.32 5.59
N ALA A 45 8.73 10.49 6.47
CA ALA A 45 8.72 9.04 6.33
C ALA A 45 7.29 8.47 6.40
N GLU A 46 6.48 8.95 7.33
CA GLU A 46 5.07 8.57 7.46
C GLU A 46 4.28 8.94 6.21
N ASP A 47 4.43 10.17 5.71
CA ASP A 47 3.76 10.64 4.51
C ASP A 47 4.17 9.83 3.27
N GLN A 48 5.45 9.53 3.15
CA GLN A 48 5.97 8.70 2.06
C GLN A 48 5.43 7.28 2.10
N GLU A 49 5.40 6.66 3.28
CA GLU A 49 4.85 5.33 3.47
C GLU A 49 3.34 5.29 3.23
N PHE A 50 2.63 6.33 3.62
CA PHE A 50 1.20 6.45 3.33
C PHE A 50 0.93 6.46 1.83
N LEU A 51 1.66 7.27 1.07
CA LEU A 51 1.54 7.31 -0.39
C LEU A 51 1.90 5.97 -1.04
N LYS A 52 2.98 5.34 -0.57
CA LYS A 52 3.41 4.04 -1.06
C LYS A 52 2.38 2.96 -0.79
N SER A 53 1.82 2.94 0.41
CA SER A 53 0.76 2.00 0.79
C SER A 53 -0.49 2.18 -0.05
N LYS A 54 -0.87 3.43 -0.30
CA LYS A 54 -2.01 3.75 -1.17
C LYS A 54 -1.80 3.26 -2.60
N GLN A 55 -0.61 3.49 -3.15
CA GLN A 55 -0.26 2.99 -4.48
C GLN A 55 -0.28 1.47 -4.56
N GLN A 56 0.22 0.79 -3.53
CA GLN A 56 0.20 -0.67 -3.44
C GLN A 56 -1.22 -1.22 -3.36
N LEU A 57 -2.08 -0.59 -2.58
CA LEU A 57 -3.49 -0.95 -2.48
C LEU A 57 -4.22 -0.76 -3.81
N ASP A 58 -4.02 0.38 -4.46
CA ASP A 58 -4.62 0.66 -5.76
C ASP A 58 -4.15 -0.35 -6.83
N ALA A 59 -2.87 -0.69 -6.84
CA ALA A 59 -2.31 -1.68 -7.75
C ALA A 59 -2.88 -3.09 -7.47
N ALA A 60 -2.98 -3.49 -6.22
CA ALA A 60 -3.55 -4.77 -5.81
C ALA A 60 -5.04 -4.87 -6.17
N GLU A 61 -5.78 -3.81 -5.96
CA GLU A 61 -7.20 -3.72 -6.34
C GLU A 61 -7.39 -3.85 -7.84
N LYS A 62 -6.60 -3.12 -8.61
CA LYS A 62 -6.62 -3.19 -10.08
C LYS A 62 -6.29 -4.60 -10.59
N GLU A 63 -5.26 -5.22 -10.02
CA GLU A 63 -4.89 -6.60 -10.35
C GLU A 63 -6.01 -7.59 -10.02
N ALA A 64 -6.64 -7.43 -8.85
CA ALA A 64 -7.76 -8.26 -8.44
C ALA A 64 -8.97 -8.15 -9.38
N TYR A 65 -9.30 -6.93 -9.82
CA TYR A 65 -10.37 -6.72 -10.81
C TYR A 65 -10.03 -7.32 -12.16
N GLN A 66 -8.81 -7.18 -12.63
CA GLN A 66 -8.37 -7.81 -13.88
C GLN A 66 -8.44 -9.33 -13.82
N GLU A 67 -8.00 -9.91 -12.71
CA GLU A 67 -8.07 -11.35 -12.48
C GLU A 67 -9.51 -11.85 -12.41
N ALA A 68 -10.38 -11.11 -11.72
CA ALA A 68 -11.81 -11.42 -11.66
C ALA A 68 -12.47 -11.37 -13.03
N ASP A 69 -12.16 -10.35 -13.84
CA ASP A 69 -12.67 -10.24 -15.21
C ASP A 69 -12.19 -11.38 -16.10
N SER A 70 -10.92 -11.74 -15.99
CA SER A 70 -10.35 -12.88 -16.72
C SER A 70 -11.05 -14.18 -16.36
N LYS A 71 -11.27 -14.42 -15.08
CA LYS A 71 -12.01 -15.60 -14.59
C LYS A 71 -13.47 -15.62 -15.08
N ARG A 72 -14.12 -14.49 -15.08
CA ARG A 72 -15.50 -14.37 -15.60
C ARG A 72 -15.58 -14.72 -17.08
N LYS A 73 -14.64 -14.23 -17.88
CA LYS A 73 -14.54 -14.56 -19.31
C LYS A 73 -14.33 -16.05 -19.52
N GLN A 74 -13.37 -16.63 -18.79
CA GLN A 74 -13.10 -18.08 -18.85
C GLN A 74 -14.32 -18.90 -18.47
N ASN A 75 -15.00 -18.51 -17.39
CA ASN A 75 -16.21 -19.19 -16.94
C ASN A 75 -17.37 -19.06 -17.96
N SER A 76 -17.52 -17.88 -18.54
CA SER A 76 -18.52 -17.66 -19.60
C SER A 76 -18.26 -18.56 -20.80
N GLU A 77 -17.01 -18.65 -21.25
CA GLU A 77 -16.60 -19.54 -22.36
C GLU A 77 -16.85 -21.01 -22.01
N LYS A 78 -16.50 -21.44 -20.80
CA LYS A 78 -16.76 -22.80 -20.32
C LYS A 78 -18.24 -23.11 -20.25
N CYS A 79 -19.06 -22.16 -19.80
CA CYS A 79 -20.51 -22.32 -19.77
C CYS A 79 -21.12 -22.44 -21.17
N GLN A 80 -20.65 -21.64 -22.12
CA GLN A 80 -21.08 -21.71 -23.51
C GLN A 80 -20.68 -23.05 -24.12
N GLU A 81 -19.46 -23.51 -23.89
CA GLU A 81 -19.00 -24.81 -24.38
C GLU A 81 -19.79 -25.97 -23.76
N LEU A 82 -20.08 -25.88 -22.47
CA LEU A 82 -20.91 -26.89 -21.79
C LEU A 82 -22.34 -26.93 -22.37
N LYS A 83 -22.93 -25.77 -22.61
CA LYS A 83 -24.25 -25.66 -23.23
C LYS A 83 -24.24 -26.23 -24.65
N ARG A 84 -23.21 -25.97 -25.43
CA ARG A 84 -23.05 -26.52 -26.78
C ARG A 84 -22.95 -28.03 -26.75
N LYS A 85 -22.15 -28.60 -25.87
CA LYS A 85 -22.05 -30.07 -25.70
C LYS A 85 -23.36 -30.70 -25.25
N ALA A 86 -24.06 -30.04 -24.33
CA ALA A 86 -25.36 -30.51 -23.86
C ALA A 86 -26.39 -30.47 -24.97
N ALA A 87 -26.39 -29.45 -25.81
CA ALA A 87 -27.27 -29.35 -26.97
C ALA A 87 -26.99 -30.44 -28.02
N GLU A 88 -25.72 -30.73 -28.29
CA GLU A 88 -25.31 -31.84 -29.17
C GLU A 88 -25.79 -33.18 -28.64
N LYS A 89 -25.60 -33.46 -27.35
CA LYS A 89 -26.08 -34.68 -26.73
C LYS A 89 -27.59 -34.81 -26.75
N MET A 90 -28.28 -33.71 -26.56
CA MET A 90 -29.75 -33.65 -26.66
C MET A 90 -30.23 -34.02 -28.06
N GLU A 91 -29.61 -33.43 -29.09
CA GLU A 91 -29.88 -33.72 -30.48
C GLU A 91 -29.63 -35.20 -30.82
N ASP A 92 -28.47 -35.74 -30.39
CA ASP A 92 -28.12 -37.13 -30.56
C ASP A 92 -29.15 -38.07 -29.88
N ALA A 93 -29.56 -37.74 -28.67
CA ALA A 93 -30.55 -38.49 -27.92
C ALA A 93 -31.94 -38.46 -28.62
N VAL A 94 -32.34 -37.29 -29.10
CA VAL A 94 -33.59 -37.13 -29.85
C VAL A 94 -33.55 -37.94 -31.14
N ASN A 95 -32.47 -37.88 -31.90
CA ASN A 95 -32.27 -38.62 -33.12
C ASN A 95 -32.29 -40.16 -32.88
N LEU A 96 -31.67 -40.60 -31.82
CA LEU A 96 -31.66 -42.00 -31.42
C LEU A 96 -33.07 -42.53 -31.11
N VAL A 97 -33.86 -41.76 -30.38
CA VAL A 97 -35.25 -42.08 -30.06
C VAL A 97 -36.10 -42.12 -31.34
N MET A 98 -35.94 -41.14 -32.21
CA MET A 98 -36.65 -41.07 -33.47
C MET A 98 -36.30 -42.24 -34.39
N GLU A 99 -35.03 -42.60 -34.50
CA GLU A 99 -34.60 -43.79 -35.27
C GLU A 99 -35.26 -45.05 -34.77
N ARG A 100 -35.31 -45.23 -33.45
CA ARG A 100 -35.96 -46.41 -32.85
C ARG A 100 -37.46 -46.44 -33.14
N ILE A 101 -38.14 -45.32 -33.05
CA ILE A 101 -39.54 -45.21 -33.33
C ILE A 101 -39.81 -45.54 -34.79
N VAL A 102 -39.06 -44.99 -35.73
CA VAL A 102 -39.14 -45.21 -37.15
C VAL A 102 -38.84 -46.68 -37.46
N ARG A 103 -37.86 -47.31 -36.87
CA ARG A 103 -37.58 -48.73 -37.06
C ARG A 103 -38.73 -49.64 -36.59
N ILE A 104 -39.24 -49.35 -35.40
CA ILE A 104 -40.37 -50.11 -34.85
C ILE A 104 -41.60 -49.98 -35.78
N ASN A 105 -41.91 -48.78 -36.25
CA ASN A 105 -43.04 -48.56 -37.16
C ASN A 105 -42.79 -49.11 -38.59
N GLY A 106 -41.49 -49.07 -39.00
CA GLY A 106 -41.14 -49.62 -40.33
C GLY A 106 -41.12 -51.14 -40.42
N ASN A 107 -40.97 -51.82 -39.26
CA ASN A 107 -40.99 -53.29 -39.21
C ASN A 107 -42.36 -53.88 -38.89
N SER A 108 -43.28 -53.04 -38.64
CA SER A 108 -44.74 -53.50 -38.42
C SER A 108 -45.51 -53.37 -39.68
#